data_bd8f8521ccbc34d4a2224b51e9a52963
#
_entry.id   bd8f8521ccbc34d4a2224b51e9a52963
#
_cell.length_a   1.000
_cell.length_b   1.000
_cell.length_c   1.000
_cell.angle_alpha   90.00
_cell.angle_beta   90.00
_cell.angle_gamma   90.00
#
_symmetry.space_group_name_H-M   'P 1'
#
loop_
_entity.id
_entity.type
_entity.pdbx_description
1 polymer ?
#
loop_
_entity_poly.entity_id
_entity_poly.type
_entity_poly.pdbx_seq_one_letter_code
_entity_poly.pdbx_strand_id
1 'polypeptide(L)'
;VGITITALGAADSVVSVWRVVGGDRNPVRGARRAVMNDSAYVIDYDAPLGRPIRYEVEIISGPSGVGRFSSAPVTVESDSAWIMDPLIPQSAVPIRRRMSAPGEPVFQVEAMSSFEYQAKISMFDVMGSDRPMALVGQRAAANGINLSLMTDMAEQNTRLRNLFRQAAQLLVRVPPSVTDAIEGSCFVAVATVVENSQKAHTGRDLTKWTVQGDTVAAPAIKVLTALFTYGDINILYSTYQQKQTIMAGKTYLDDLKNPLGG
;
A
#
# COMPACT_ATOMS: atom_id res chain seq x y z
N VAL A 1 -6.52 4.69 -4.56
CA VAL A 1 -7.82 4.82 -5.23
C VAL A 1 -8.77 5.57 -4.32
N GLY A 2 -9.41 6.63 -4.84
CA GLY A 2 -10.47 7.35 -4.13
C GLY A 2 -11.82 6.66 -4.35
N ILE A 3 -12.57 6.44 -3.27
CA ILE A 3 -13.89 5.81 -3.27
C ILE A 3 -14.88 6.81 -2.72
N THR A 4 -15.84 7.21 -3.56
CA THR A 4 -16.94 8.09 -3.13
C THR A 4 -18.17 7.23 -2.86
N ILE A 5 -18.76 7.40 -1.70
CA ILE A 5 -19.99 6.75 -1.27
C ILE A 5 -21.04 7.87 -1.12
N THR A 6 -22.17 7.72 -1.79
CA THR A 6 -23.26 8.74 -1.77
C THR A 6 -24.57 8.09 -1.40
N ALA A 7 -25.56 8.92 -1.03
CA ALA A 7 -26.91 8.48 -0.72
C ALA A 7 -27.01 7.56 0.51
N LEU A 8 -26.17 7.77 1.51
CA LEU A 8 -26.27 7.06 2.79
C LEU A 8 -27.44 7.57 3.67
N GLY A 9 -28.02 8.75 3.33
CA GLY A 9 -29.08 9.42 4.07
C GLY A 9 -28.54 10.33 5.17
N ALA A 10 -29.40 11.20 5.68
CA ALA A 10 -29.04 12.31 6.56
C ALA A 10 -28.68 11.91 8.02
N ALA A 11 -28.68 10.64 8.36
CA ALA A 11 -28.28 10.14 9.67
C ALA A 11 -27.08 9.21 9.55
N ASP A 12 -26.43 8.93 10.69
CA ASP A 12 -25.26 8.06 10.74
C ASP A 12 -25.54 6.67 10.22
N SER A 13 -24.69 6.22 9.32
CA SER A 13 -24.66 4.87 8.76
C SER A 13 -23.39 4.15 9.15
N VAL A 14 -23.49 2.90 9.56
CA VAL A 14 -22.32 2.05 9.78
C VAL A 14 -22.01 1.28 8.50
N VAL A 15 -20.85 1.54 7.94
CA VAL A 15 -20.46 1.07 6.61
C VAL A 15 -19.13 0.32 6.68
N SER A 16 -19.01 -0.75 5.90
CA SER A 16 -17.72 -1.40 5.64
C SER A 16 -17.42 -1.34 4.13
N VAL A 17 -16.22 -0.91 3.79
CA VAL A 17 -15.74 -0.89 2.41
C VAL A 17 -14.75 -2.03 2.21
N TRP A 18 -14.97 -2.80 1.15
CA TRP A 18 -14.17 -3.96 0.80
C TRP A 18 -13.55 -3.78 -0.58
N ARG A 19 -12.31 -4.19 -0.69
CA ARG A 19 -11.61 -4.34 -1.97
C ARG A 19 -11.69 -5.79 -2.41
N VAL A 20 -12.13 -6.03 -3.64
CA VAL A 20 -12.26 -7.36 -4.26
C VAL A 20 -11.31 -7.45 -5.45
N VAL A 21 -10.37 -8.40 -5.38
CA VAL A 21 -9.37 -8.67 -6.43
C VAL A 21 -9.29 -10.17 -6.63
N GLY A 22 -9.51 -10.64 -7.87
CA GLY A 22 -9.41 -12.08 -8.19
C GLY A 22 -10.37 -13.00 -7.42
N GLY A 23 -11.38 -12.41 -6.75
CA GLY A 23 -12.31 -13.15 -5.88
C GLY A 23 -12.02 -12.96 -4.39
N ASP A 24 -10.84 -12.54 -4.02
CA ASP A 24 -10.47 -12.25 -2.62
C ASP A 24 -11.05 -10.93 -2.16
N ARG A 25 -11.69 -10.96 -1.00
CA ARG A 25 -12.39 -9.83 -0.40
C ARG A 25 -11.63 -9.33 0.84
N ASN A 26 -10.95 -8.20 0.72
CA ASN A 26 -10.15 -7.60 1.77
C ASN A 26 -10.75 -6.26 2.23
N PRO A 27 -10.80 -5.95 3.54
CA PRO A 27 -11.32 -4.68 4.00
C PRO A 27 -10.39 -3.53 3.59
N VAL A 28 -10.98 -2.42 3.13
CA VAL A 28 -10.22 -1.18 2.95
C VAL A 28 -9.84 -0.63 4.31
N ARG A 29 -8.56 -0.35 4.50
CA ARG A 29 -8.00 0.08 5.77
C ARG A 29 -8.63 1.40 6.24
N GLY A 30 -9.14 1.39 7.47
CA GLY A 30 -9.85 2.54 8.05
C GLY A 30 -11.33 2.65 7.68
N ALA A 31 -11.86 1.78 6.80
CA ALA A 31 -13.26 1.78 6.38
C ALA A 31 -14.02 0.51 6.76
N ARG A 32 -13.57 -0.22 7.77
CA ARG A 32 -14.28 -1.37 8.34
C ARG A 32 -15.15 -0.89 9.50
N ARG A 33 -16.48 -1.06 9.39
CA ARG A 33 -17.48 -0.58 10.37
C ARG A 33 -17.29 0.91 10.72
N ALA A 34 -16.99 1.71 9.72
CA ALA A 34 -16.85 3.15 9.89
C ALA A 34 -18.22 3.82 9.94
N VAL A 35 -18.34 4.83 10.79
CA VAL A 35 -19.54 5.67 10.83
C VAL A 35 -19.39 6.73 9.77
N MET A 36 -20.39 6.84 8.89
CA MET A 36 -20.44 7.77 7.77
C MET A 36 -21.83 8.41 7.71
N ASN A 37 -21.90 9.66 7.25
CA ASN A 37 -23.15 10.40 7.15
C ASN A 37 -23.31 10.93 5.73
N ASP A 38 -24.50 10.81 5.16
CA ASP A 38 -24.92 11.26 3.83
C ASP A 38 -23.99 10.84 2.70
N SER A 39 -22.80 11.42 2.65
CA SER A 39 -21.75 11.12 1.67
C SER A 39 -20.40 10.97 2.36
N ALA A 40 -19.58 10.05 1.88
CA ALA A 40 -18.26 9.79 2.43
C ALA A 40 -17.21 9.59 1.32
N TYR A 41 -15.98 9.92 1.65
CA TYR A 41 -14.83 9.70 0.80
C TYR A 41 -13.78 8.85 1.54
N VAL A 42 -13.40 7.75 0.92
CA VAL A 42 -12.41 6.81 1.47
C VAL A 42 -11.29 6.65 0.46
N ILE A 43 -10.05 6.69 0.93
CA ILE A 43 -8.89 6.44 0.07
C ILE A 43 -8.31 5.07 0.38
N ASP A 44 -8.23 4.21 -0.64
CA ASP A 44 -7.50 2.96 -0.57
C ASP A 44 -6.05 3.18 -1.03
N TYR A 45 -5.14 3.27 -0.09
CA TYR A 45 -3.69 3.38 -0.34
C TYR A 45 -3.05 2.03 -0.65
N ASP A 46 -3.71 0.94 -0.29
CA ASP A 46 -3.20 -0.43 -0.40
C ASP A 46 -3.64 -1.11 -1.70
N ALA A 47 -4.30 -0.38 -2.59
CA ALA A 47 -4.81 -0.89 -3.87
C ALA A 47 -3.68 -1.53 -4.71
N PRO A 48 -3.82 -2.78 -5.18
CA PRO A 48 -2.84 -3.41 -6.05
C PRO A 48 -2.70 -2.66 -7.38
N LEU A 49 -1.56 -2.85 -8.04
CA LEU A 49 -1.25 -2.24 -9.33
C LEU A 49 -1.50 -3.23 -10.48
N GLY A 50 -1.90 -2.71 -11.65
CA GLY A 50 -2.04 -3.46 -12.89
C GLY A 50 -3.07 -4.60 -12.85
N ARG A 51 -3.98 -4.61 -11.88
CA ARG A 51 -5.01 -5.63 -11.73
C ARG A 51 -6.39 -4.97 -11.58
N PRO A 52 -7.46 -5.55 -12.15
CA PRO A 52 -8.81 -5.03 -11.97
C PRO A 52 -9.28 -5.19 -10.52
N ILE A 53 -9.74 -4.11 -9.94
CA ILE A 53 -10.22 -4.01 -8.56
C ILE A 53 -11.69 -3.62 -8.60
N ARG A 54 -12.54 -4.27 -7.79
CA ARG A 54 -13.87 -3.80 -7.47
C ARG A 54 -13.94 -3.41 -6.02
N TYR A 55 -14.73 -2.38 -5.74
CA TYR A 55 -15.03 -2.00 -4.36
C TYR A 55 -16.48 -2.35 -4.04
N GLU A 56 -16.66 -2.99 -2.89
CA GLU A 56 -17.98 -3.29 -2.34
C GLU A 56 -18.21 -2.46 -1.09
N VAL A 57 -19.33 -1.78 -1.05
CA VAL A 57 -19.81 -1.05 0.12
C VAL A 57 -20.91 -1.88 0.77
N GLU A 58 -20.74 -2.23 2.02
CA GLU A 58 -21.70 -2.97 2.83
C GLU A 58 -22.25 -2.05 3.92
N ILE A 59 -23.53 -1.68 3.80
CA ILE A 59 -24.25 -0.89 4.80
C ILE A 59 -24.75 -1.87 5.85
N ILE A 60 -24.25 -1.76 7.08
CA ILE A 60 -24.59 -2.63 8.20
C ILE A 60 -25.81 -2.09 8.93
N SER A 61 -25.90 -0.75 9.08
CA SER A 61 -27.05 -0.04 9.63
C SER A 61 -27.05 1.39 9.13
N GLY A 62 -28.23 1.99 9.01
CA GLY A 62 -28.39 3.40 8.60
C GLY A 62 -29.75 3.66 7.99
N PRO A 63 -30.05 4.92 7.68
CA PRO A 63 -31.35 5.34 7.14
C PRO A 63 -31.65 4.77 5.74
N SER A 64 -30.61 4.49 4.93
CA SER A 64 -30.77 3.88 3.60
C SER A 64 -31.09 2.39 3.65
N GLY A 65 -31.14 1.79 4.85
CA GLY A 65 -31.32 0.36 5.02
C GLY A 65 -30.00 -0.44 4.87
N VAL A 66 -30.10 -1.74 5.19
CA VAL A 66 -28.99 -2.69 5.05
C VAL A 66 -28.87 -3.12 3.59
N GLY A 67 -27.66 -3.08 3.04
CA GLY A 67 -27.45 -3.46 1.64
C GLY A 67 -25.99 -3.61 1.29
N ARG A 68 -25.74 -4.17 0.08
CA ARG A 68 -24.41 -4.30 -0.49
C ARG A 68 -24.41 -3.77 -1.91
N PHE A 69 -23.45 -2.92 -2.21
CA PHE A 69 -23.30 -2.23 -3.49
C PHE A 69 -21.88 -2.43 -4.00
N SER A 70 -21.73 -2.61 -5.30
CA SER A 70 -20.44 -2.83 -5.95
C SER A 70 -20.15 -1.75 -6.98
N SER A 71 -18.90 -1.32 -7.06
CA SER A 71 -18.43 -0.41 -8.11
C SER A 71 -18.21 -1.13 -9.44
N ALA A 72 -18.09 -0.36 -10.53
CA ALA A 72 -17.39 -0.83 -11.71
C ALA A 72 -15.93 -1.21 -11.38
N PRO A 73 -15.30 -2.12 -12.13
CA PRO A 73 -13.90 -2.44 -11.96
C PRO A 73 -13.03 -1.23 -12.32
N VAL A 74 -11.95 -1.02 -11.58
CA VAL A 74 -10.93 0.00 -11.83
C VAL A 74 -9.56 -0.65 -11.79
N THR A 75 -8.64 -0.24 -12.66
CA THR A 75 -7.24 -0.68 -12.65
C THR A 75 -6.35 0.53 -12.42
N VAL A 76 -5.37 0.37 -11.51
CA VAL A 76 -4.34 1.38 -11.28
C VAL A 76 -3.10 0.95 -12.05
N GLU A 77 -2.87 1.56 -13.20
CA GLU A 77 -1.71 1.25 -14.03
C GLU A 77 -0.43 1.85 -13.44
N SER A 78 0.65 1.08 -13.51
CA SER A 78 2.00 1.51 -13.14
C SER A 78 3.04 0.62 -13.78
N ASP A 79 4.12 1.22 -14.30
CA ASP A 79 5.30 0.52 -14.81
C ASP A 79 6.33 0.22 -13.71
N SER A 80 6.11 0.77 -12.53
CA SER A 80 7.01 0.65 -11.39
C SER A 80 6.33 -0.06 -10.23
N ALA A 81 7.09 -0.85 -9.50
CA ALA A 81 6.72 -1.22 -8.15
C ALA A 81 6.87 -0.02 -7.22
N TRP A 82 6.17 -0.02 -6.10
CA TRP A 82 6.22 1.03 -5.11
C TRP A 82 6.46 0.44 -3.73
N ILE A 83 7.40 1.00 -3.00
CA ILE A 83 7.59 0.72 -1.58
C ILE A 83 7.31 1.99 -0.76
N MET A 84 6.64 1.85 0.37
CA MET A 84 6.29 2.98 1.22
C MET A 84 6.06 2.55 2.67
N ASP A 85 6.12 3.52 3.56
CA ASP A 85 5.55 3.36 4.90
C ASP A 85 4.01 3.27 4.76
N PRO A 86 3.38 2.19 5.26
CA PRO A 86 1.93 2.03 5.16
C PRO A 86 1.14 3.12 5.91
N LEU A 87 1.76 3.87 6.81
CA LEU A 87 1.13 4.95 7.55
C LEU A 87 1.39 6.33 6.95
N ILE A 88 2.42 6.45 6.10
CA ILE A 88 2.85 7.71 5.49
C ILE A 88 2.93 7.54 3.95
N PRO A 89 1.81 7.67 3.22
CA PRO A 89 1.78 7.47 1.76
C PRO A 89 2.74 8.36 0.97
N GLN A 90 3.10 9.54 1.48
CA GLN A 90 4.09 10.45 0.86
C GLN A 90 5.51 9.89 0.85
N SER A 91 5.80 8.89 1.68
CA SER A 91 7.10 8.20 1.68
C SER A 91 7.33 7.29 0.47
N ALA A 92 6.34 7.15 -0.41
CA ALA A 92 6.36 6.24 -1.54
C ALA A 92 7.55 6.49 -2.47
N VAL A 93 8.29 5.41 -2.74
CA VAL A 93 9.44 5.40 -3.66
C VAL A 93 9.13 4.43 -4.80
N PRO A 94 9.13 4.89 -6.06
CA PRO A 94 9.00 4.01 -7.21
C PRO A 94 10.29 3.22 -7.43
N ILE A 95 10.15 1.94 -7.79
CA ILE A 95 11.28 1.06 -8.10
C ILE A 95 10.98 0.34 -9.39
N ARG A 96 11.89 0.41 -10.35
CA ARG A 96 11.74 -0.24 -11.65
C ARG A 96 12.40 -1.61 -11.70
N ARG A 97 11.98 -2.43 -12.62
CA ARG A 97 12.62 -3.71 -12.93
C ARG A 97 13.88 -3.51 -13.78
N ARG A 98 13.89 -2.49 -14.64
CA ARG A 98 15.00 -2.17 -15.53
C ARG A 98 15.28 -0.68 -15.46
N MET A 99 16.54 -0.31 -15.53
CA MET A 99 16.95 1.08 -15.62
C MET A 99 16.52 1.63 -16.98
N SER A 100 15.58 2.55 -16.97
CA SER A 100 15.11 3.26 -18.18
C SER A 100 15.63 4.68 -18.25
N ALA A 101 15.96 5.28 -17.12
CA ALA A 101 16.59 6.59 -17.02
C ALA A 101 17.58 6.63 -15.84
N PRO A 102 18.62 7.49 -15.91
CA PRO A 102 19.50 7.74 -14.76
C PRO A 102 18.69 8.27 -13.57
N GLY A 103 19.06 7.83 -12.37
CA GLY A 103 18.47 8.32 -11.12
C GLY A 103 17.24 7.56 -10.62
N GLU A 104 16.71 6.63 -11.37
CA GLU A 104 15.60 5.80 -10.89
C GLU A 104 16.12 4.61 -10.07
N PRO A 105 15.54 4.34 -8.88
CA PRO A 105 15.80 3.11 -8.14
C PRO A 105 15.41 1.87 -8.97
N VAL A 106 16.29 0.87 -9.00
CA VAL A 106 16.08 -0.34 -9.78
C VAL A 106 16.26 -1.56 -8.90
N PHE A 107 15.39 -2.55 -9.03
CA PHE A 107 15.57 -3.84 -8.37
C PHE A 107 16.85 -4.53 -8.85
N GLN A 108 17.56 -5.17 -7.92
CA GLN A 108 18.63 -6.10 -8.29
C GLN A 108 18.04 -7.29 -9.04
N VAL A 109 18.86 -7.97 -9.83
CA VAL A 109 18.42 -9.09 -10.69
C VAL A 109 17.71 -10.18 -9.89
N GLU A 110 18.17 -10.44 -8.66
CA GLU A 110 17.65 -11.47 -7.77
C GLU A 110 16.44 -11.00 -6.95
N ALA A 111 16.13 -9.70 -6.97
CA ALA A 111 14.99 -9.18 -6.23
C ALA A 111 13.69 -9.70 -6.83
N MET A 112 12.73 -10.03 -5.97
CA MET A 112 11.40 -10.53 -6.34
C MET A 112 11.42 -11.76 -7.25
N SER A 113 12.48 -12.59 -7.18
CA SER A 113 12.65 -13.79 -8.00
C SER A 113 12.36 -15.09 -7.26
N SER A 114 12.40 -15.08 -5.94
CA SER A 114 12.20 -16.27 -5.10
C SER A 114 11.28 -15.94 -3.92
N PHE A 115 10.37 -16.86 -3.64
CA PHE A 115 9.40 -16.76 -2.55
C PHE A 115 9.34 -18.09 -1.81
N GLU A 116 9.44 -18.04 -0.49
CA GLU A 116 9.41 -19.22 0.36
C GLU A 116 8.06 -19.30 1.08
N TYR A 117 7.42 -20.47 1.03
CA TYR A 117 6.15 -20.75 1.68
C TYR A 117 6.33 -21.80 2.77
N GLN A 118 6.58 -21.37 3.99
CA GLN A 118 6.81 -22.28 5.12
C GLN A 118 5.50 -22.67 5.80
N ALA A 119 5.35 -23.98 6.07
CA ALA A 119 4.29 -24.48 6.95
C ALA A 119 4.83 -24.60 8.39
N LYS A 120 4.03 -24.22 9.37
CA LYS A 120 4.34 -24.51 10.78
C LYS A 120 4.01 -25.96 11.05
N ILE A 121 5.05 -26.79 11.26
CA ILE A 121 4.93 -28.23 11.53
C ILE A 121 5.57 -28.52 12.88
N SER A 122 4.84 -29.20 13.75
CA SER A 122 5.35 -29.78 14.98
C SER A 122 5.21 -31.29 14.90
N MET A 123 6.29 -32.02 15.16
CA MET A 123 6.30 -33.48 15.17
C MET A 123 6.39 -33.98 16.62
N PHE A 124 5.63 -35.00 16.92
CA PHE A 124 5.59 -35.65 18.24
C PHE A 124 5.79 -37.14 18.09
N ASP A 125 6.76 -37.69 18.80
CA ASP A 125 6.96 -39.12 18.86
C ASP A 125 5.98 -39.71 19.87
N VAL A 126 5.16 -40.66 19.40
CA VAL A 126 4.19 -41.38 20.26
C VAL A 126 4.79 -42.71 20.62
N MET A 127 4.85 -43.01 21.93
CA MET A 127 5.34 -44.26 22.46
C MET A 127 4.55 -45.45 21.87
N GLY A 128 5.22 -46.41 21.25
CA GLY A 128 4.61 -47.58 20.60
C GLY A 128 4.21 -47.37 19.12
N SER A 129 4.50 -46.24 18.54
CA SER A 129 4.34 -45.98 17.11
C SER A 129 5.70 -45.91 16.43
N ASP A 130 5.81 -46.48 15.26
CA ASP A 130 7.00 -46.43 14.39
C ASP A 130 7.08 -45.14 13.59
N ARG A 131 6.04 -44.27 13.69
CA ARG A 131 5.93 -43.01 12.95
C ARG A 131 5.53 -41.87 13.86
N PRO A 132 6.19 -40.69 13.75
CA PRO A 132 5.78 -39.51 14.49
C PRO A 132 4.43 -38.98 14.01
N MET A 133 3.66 -38.43 14.90
CA MET A 133 2.46 -37.65 14.58
C MET A 133 2.87 -36.21 14.24
N ALA A 134 2.36 -35.69 13.13
CA ALA A 134 2.59 -34.30 12.70
C ALA A 134 1.35 -33.45 12.97
N LEU A 135 1.52 -32.36 13.71
CA LEU A 135 0.57 -31.27 13.75
C LEU A 135 0.96 -30.26 12.69
N VAL A 136 0.12 -30.10 11.68
CA VAL A 136 0.40 -29.25 10.51
C VAL A 136 -0.51 -28.02 10.54
N GLY A 137 0.08 -26.83 10.62
CA GLY A 137 -0.61 -25.56 10.43
C GLY A 137 -0.69 -25.17 8.95
N GLN A 138 -1.43 -24.12 8.66
CA GLN A 138 -1.47 -23.55 7.33
C GLN A 138 -0.08 -23.01 6.93
N ARG A 139 0.22 -23.03 5.64
CA ARG A 139 1.42 -22.36 5.10
C ARG A 139 1.27 -20.85 5.32
N ALA A 140 2.34 -20.24 5.78
CA ALA A 140 2.42 -18.80 5.85
C ALA A 140 2.38 -18.20 4.43
N ALA A 141 2.01 -16.94 4.33
CA ALA A 141 2.30 -16.16 3.12
C ALA A 141 3.81 -16.13 2.84
N ALA A 142 4.22 -15.64 1.68
CA ALA A 142 5.61 -15.66 1.26
C ALA A 142 6.56 -15.06 2.30
N ASN A 143 7.60 -15.79 2.66
CA ASN A 143 8.69 -15.35 3.53
C ASN A 143 9.96 -15.13 2.72
N GLY A 144 10.95 -14.45 3.30
CA GLY A 144 12.24 -14.22 2.66
C GLY A 144 12.15 -13.38 1.39
N ILE A 145 11.19 -12.47 1.30
CA ILE A 145 11.04 -11.62 0.12
C ILE A 145 12.28 -10.74 -0.01
N ASN A 146 12.96 -10.88 -1.15
CA ASN A 146 14.10 -10.06 -1.48
C ASN A 146 13.64 -8.79 -2.22
N LEU A 147 13.75 -7.64 -1.56
CA LEU A 147 13.45 -6.30 -2.10
C LEU A 147 14.72 -5.53 -2.44
N SER A 148 15.87 -6.20 -2.59
CA SER A 148 17.15 -5.54 -2.80
C SER A 148 17.16 -4.71 -4.08
N LEU A 149 17.72 -3.52 -4.00
CA LEU A 149 17.68 -2.52 -5.06
C LEU A 149 19.00 -1.77 -5.21
N MET A 150 19.13 -1.04 -6.29
CA MET A 150 20.29 -0.18 -6.58
C MET A 150 19.81 1.25 -6.88
N THR A 151 20.64 2.20 -6.50
CA THR A 151 20.45 3.63 -6.77
C THR A 151 21.77 4.26 -7.18
N ASP A 152 21.72 5.25 -8.05
CA ASP A 152 22.89 5.99 -8.54
C ASP A 152 22.82 7.51 -8.27
N MET A 153 21.83 7.98 -7.51
CA MET A 153 21.66 9.37 -7.13
C MET A 153 21.54 9.58 -5.61
N ALA A 154 22.21 10.61 -5.13
CA ALA A 154 22.24 10.96 -3.70
C ALA A 154 20.83 11.30 -3.14
N GLU A 155 19.98 11.92 -3.95
CA GLU A 155 18.61 12.23 -3.56
C GLU A 155 17.79 10.96 -3.27
N GLN A 156 17.87 9.96 -4.16
CA GLN A 156 17.17 8.69 -3.98
C GLN A 156 17.72 7.90 -2.78
N ASN A 157 19.04 7.96 -2.57
CA ASN A 157 19.66 7.39 -1.38
C ASN A 157 19.10 8.03 -0.10
N THR A 158 18.93 9.34 -0.09
CA THR A 158 18.37 10.07 1.05
C THR A 158 16.90 9.69 1.29
N ARG A 159 16.08 9.60 0.24
CA ARG A 159 14.68 9.17 0.35
C ARG A 159 14.56 7.76 0.90
N LEU A 160 15.32 6.80 0.37
CA LEU A 160 15.32 5.41 0.85
C LEU A 160 15.84 5.31 2.29
N ARG A 161 16.90 6.03 2.62
CA ARG A 161 17.44 6.06 3.99
C ARG A 161 16.42 6.58 4.99
N ASN A 162 15.67 7.62 4.62
CA ASN A 162 14.58 8.14 5.46
C ASN A 162 13.45 7.12 5.58
N LEU A 163 13.03 6.50 4.48
CA LEU A 163 11.99 5.47 4.50
C LEU A 163 12.39 4.32 5.42
N PHE A 164 13.57 3.73 5.25
CA PHE A 164 14.01 2.57 6.04
C PHE A 164 14.32 2.89 7.50
N ARG A 165 14.62 4.14 7.84
CA ARG A 165 14.76 4.57 9.24
C ARG A 165 13.42 4.74 9.95
N GLN A 166 12.40 5.13 9.23
CA GLN A 166 11.07 5.41 9.80
C GLN A 166 10.17 4.17 9.84
N ALA A 167 10.24 3.31 8.82
CA ALA A 167 9.33 2.19 8.63
C ALA A 167 10.07 0.85 8.75
N ALA A 168 9.77 0.09 9.79
CA ALA A 168 10.14 -1.33 9.90
C ALA A 168 9.16 -2.26 9.16
N GLN A 169 7.97 -1.78 8.84
CA GLN A 169 6.97 -2.44 8.00
C GLN A 169 6.75 -1.62 6.74
N LEU A 170 6.89 -2.26 5.59
CA LEU A 170 6.72 -1.62 4.29
C LEU A 170 5.45 -2.12 3.60
N LEU A 171 4.73 -1.24 2.96
CA LEU A 171 3.75 -1.60 1.94
C LEU A 171 4.48 -1.69 0.60
N VAL A 172 4.43 -2.87 0.01
CA VAL A 172 5.02 -3.18 -1.30
C VAL A 172 3.89 -3.40 -2.28
N ARG A 173 3.85 -2.59 -3.34
CA ARG A 173 2.86 -2.68 -4.40
C ARG A 173 3.59 -3.00 -5.70
N VAL A 174 3.24 -4.11 -6.32
CA VAL A 174 3.98 -4.63 -7.48
C VAL A 174 3.02 -4.86 -8.64
N PRO A 175 3.25 -4.25 -9.81
CA PRO A 175 2.47 -4.56 -11.01
C PRO A 175 2.90 -5.92 -11.60
N PRO A 176 2.03 -6.61 -12.36
CA PRO A 176 2.35 -7.88 -13.00
C PRO A 176 3.56 -7.82 -13.94
N SER A 177 3.87 -6.64 -14.50
CA SER A 177 5.06 -6.41 -15.32
C SER A 177 6.39 -6.61 -14.57
N VAL A 178 6.37 -6.54 -13.24
CA VAL A 178 7.55 -6.77 -12.38
C VAL A 178 7.57 -8.21 -11.87
N THR A 179 6.48 -8.71 -11.32
CA THR A 179 6.32 -10.11 -10.90
C THR A 179 4.84 -10.48 -10.73
N ASP A 180 4.49 -11.71 -11.09
CA ASP A 180 3.16 -12.29 -10.86
C ASP A 180 3.09 -13.12 -9.57
N ALA A 181 4.21 -13.33 -8.90
CA ALA A 181 4.31 -14.21 -7.75
C ALA A 181 3.69 -13.64 -6.46
N ILE A 182 3.37 -12.34 -6.45
CA ILE A 182 2.70 -11.67 -5.33
C ILE A 182 1.36 -11.13 -5.81
N GLU A 183 0.36 -11.13 -4.93
CA GLU A 183 -1.01 -10.67 -5.21
C GLU A 183 -1.17 -9.16 -5.47
N GLY A 184 -0.10 -8.49 -5.93
CA GLY A 184 -0.11 -7.07 -6.33
C GLY A 184 0.12 -6.07 -5.21
N SER A 185 -0.20 -6.38 -3.95
CA SER A 185 0.19 -5.59 -2.77
C SER A 185 0.35 -6.47 -1.55
N CYS A 186 1.42 -6.28 -0.80
CA CYS A 186 1.67 -6.99 0.44
C CYS A 186 2.37 -6.07 1.46
N PHE A 187 2.25 -6.43 2.73
CA PHE A 187 2.99 -5.80 3.81
C PHE A 187 4.18 -6.68 4.16
N VAL A 188 5.36 -6.08 4.23
CA VAL A 188 6.62 -6.78 4.49
C VAL A 188 7.28 -6.18 5.72
N ALA A 189 7.54 -7.01 6.73
CA ALA A 189 8.37 -6.62 7.87
C ALA A 189 9.84 -6.79 7.52
N VAL A 190 10.62 -5.75 7.65
CA VAL A 190 12.04 -5.69 7.33
C VAL A 190 12.82 -5.45 8.61
N ALA A 191 13.56 -6.47 9.06
CA ALA A 191 14.34 -6.36 10.29
C ALA A 191 15.68 -5.64 10.07
N THR A 192 16.30 -5.84 8.91
CA THR A 192 17.64 -5.31 8.61
C THR A 192 17.69 -4.80 7.18
N VAL A 193 18.29 -3.63 7.02
CA VAL A 193 18.62 -3.05 5.72
C VAL A 193 20.11 -2.76 5.70
N VAL A 194 20.80 -3.22 4.67
CA VAL A 194 22.24 -2.96 4.50
C VAL A 194 22.44 -2.03 3.31
N GLU A 195 23.07 -0.90 3.56
CA GLU A 195 23.44 0.09 2.55
C GLU A 195 24.93 -0.10 2.21
N ASN A 196 25.24 -0.47 0.97
CA ASN A 196 26.60 -0.62 0.45
C ASN A 196 26.86 0.46 -0.61
N SER A 197 27.55 1.53 -0.24
CA SER A 197 27.96 2.56 -1.18
C SER A 197 29.24 2.14 -1.90
N GLN A 198 29.18 2.03 -3.21
CA GLN A 198 30.34 1.75 -4.07
C GLN A 198 30.68 3.00 -4.86
N LYS A 199 31.78 3.64 -4.51
CA LYS A 199 32.36 4.72 -5.32
C LYS A 199 33.08 4.09 -6.49
N ALA A 200 32.48 4.18 -7.67
CA ALA A 200 33.09 3.66 -8.88
C ALA A 200 34.18 4.63 -9.39
N HIS A 201 35.32 4.10 -9.84
CA HIS A 201 36.37 4.90 -10.53
C HIS A 201 35.87 5.60 -11.80
N THR A 202 34.65 5.27 -12.26
CA THR A 202 34.01 5.79 -13.49
C THR A 202 33.11 7.01 -13.23
N GLY A 203 33.10 7.61 -12.03
CA GLY A 203 32.36 8.83 -11.72
C GLY A 203 30.87 8.69 -11.44
N ARG A 204 30.35 7.46 -11.34
CA ARG A 204 29.00 7.20 -10.85
C ARG A 204 29.05 6.50 -9.49
N ASP A 205 28.46 7.11 -8.48
CA ASP A 205 28.31 6.51 -7.17
C ASP A 205 27.12 5.56 -7.18
N LEU A 206 27.37 4.26 -7.16
CA LEU A 206 26.34 3.23 -7.09
C LEU A 206 26.14 2.82 -5.64
N THR A 207 24.91 2.88 -5.15
CA THR A 207 24.55 2.35 -3.83
C THR A 207 23.70 1.11 -3.99
N LYS A 208 24.12 0.00 -3.39
CA LYS A 208 23.36 -1.25 -3.31
C LYS A 208 22.69 -1.33 -1.95
N TRP A 209 21.39 -1.61 -1.98
CA TRP A 209 20.58 -1.84 -0.81
C TRP A 209 20.21 -3.31 -0.74
N THR A 210 20.61 -3.98 0.32
CA THR A 210 20.15 -5.35 0.60
C THR A 210 19.00 -5.26 1.58
N VAL A 211 17.82 -5.68 1.11
CA VAL A 211 16.56 -5.60 1.86
C VAL A 211 15.86 -6.93 1.76
N GLN A 212 15.64 -7.57 2.89
CA GLN A 212 14.90 -8.84 2.98
C GLN A 212 13.87 -8.74 4.10
N GLY A 213 12.73 -9.37 3.89
CA GLY A 213 11.66 -9.35 4.88
C GLY A 213 10.60 -10.41 4.64
N ASP A 214 9.73 -10.55 5.62
CA ASP A 214 8.63 -11.51 5.62
C ASP A 214 7.30 -10.81 5.46
N THR A 215 6.34 -11.46 4.79
CA THR A 215 4.99 -10.93 4.69
C THR A 215 4.31 -10.95 6.05
N VAL A 216 3.64 -9.84 6.33
CA VAL A 216 2.91 -9.64 7.59
C VAL A 216 1.51 -9.09 7.31
N ALA A 217 0.64 -9.17 8.31
CA ALA A 217 -0.67 -8.56 8.23
C ALA A 217 -0.57 -7.03 8.11
N ALA A 218 -1.58 -6.42 7.49
CA ALA A 218 -1.69 -4.97 7.43
C ALA A 218 -1.69 -4.36 8.85
N PRO A 219 -1.07 -3.19 9.06
CA PRO A 219 -1.13 -2.51 10.33
C PRO A 219 -2.58 -2.15 10.66
N ALA A 220 -2.97 -2.36 11.92
CA ALA A 220 -4.33 -2.05 12.39
C ALA A 220 -4.60 -0.53 12.45
N ILE A 221 -3.55 0.28 12.43
CA ILE A 221 -3.61 1.74 12.57
C ILE A 221 -3.98 2.36 11.22
N LYS A 222 -4.77 3.43 11.25
CA LYS A 222 -5.09 4.24 10.06
C LYS A 222 -3.86 5.02 9.60
N VAL A 223 -3.90 5.49 8.35
CA VAL A 223 -2.88 6.43 7.83
C VAL A 223 -2.76 7.63 8.76
N LEU A 224 -1.53 7.92 9.20
CA LEU A 224 -1.26 9.01 10.15
C LEU A 224 -1.16 10.38 9.46
N THR A 225 -0.76 10.38 8.20
CA THR A 225 -0.52 11.61 7.45
C THR A 225 -1.53 11.71 6.31
N ALA A 226 -2.26 12.82 6.24
CA ALA A 226 -3.13 13.11 5.11
C ALA A 226 -2.31 13.34 3.83
N LEU A 227 -2.89 13.03 2.67
CA LEU A 227 -2.26 13.28 1.37
C LEU A 227 -2.00 14.77 1.16
N PHE A 228 -2.88 15.61 1.70
CA PHE A 228 -2.82 17.06 1.66
C PHE A 228 -2.85 17.62 3.07
N THR A 229 -2.00 18.57 3.33
CA THR A 229 -1.92 19.29 4.60
C THR A 229 -2.45 20.72 4.45
N TYR A 230 -2.76 21.35 5.57
CA TYR A 230 -3.06 22.80 5.55
C TYR A 230 -1.87 23.63 5.03
N GLY A 231 -0.63 23.13 5.17
CA GLY A 231 0.56 23.74 4.60
C GLY A 231 0.50 23.80 3.07
N ASP A 232 0.08 22.70 2.43
CA ASP A 232 -0.06 22.63 0.97
C ASP A 232 -1.13 23.61 0.47
N ILE A 233 -2.23 23.74 1.22
CA ILE A 233 -3.29 24.70 0.92
C ILE A 233 -2.77 26.15 1.05
N ASN A 234 -2.00 26.47 2.09
CA ASN A 234 -1.45 27.79 2.31
C ASN A 234 -0.39 28.20 1.29
N ILE A 235 0.33 27.25 0.69
CA ILE A 235 1.28 27.52 -0.40
C ILE A 235 0.54 27.99 -1.66
N LEU A 236 -0.63 27.41 -1.96
CA LEU A 236 -1.41 27.72 -3.16
C LEU A 236 -2.35 28.89 -2.96
N TYR A 237 -2.91 29.05 -1.77
CA TYR A 237 -3.88 30.09 -1.45
C TYR A 237 -3.37 30.96 -0.29
N SER A 238 -3.00 32.20 -0.59
CA SER A 238 -2.51 33.13 0.43
C SER A 238 -3.61 33.57 1.41
N THR A 239 -4.89 33.40 1.05
CA THR A 239 -6.04 33.70 1.89
C THR A 239 -7.15 32.67 1.73
N TYR A 240 -7.94 32.44 2.79
CA TYR A 240 -9.11 31.58 2.75
C TYR A 240 -10.15 32.04 1.71
N GLN A 241 -10.23 33.33 1.48
CA GLN A 241 -11.15 33.91 0.50
C GLN A 241 -10.79 33.54 -0.93
N GLN A 242 -9.52 33.44 -1.27
CA GLN A 242 -9.07 32.93 -2.58
C GLN A 242 -9.49 31.48 -2.76
N LYS A 243 -9.28 30.64 -1.75
CA LYS A 243 -9.74 29.25 -1.81
C LYS A 243 -11.26 29.17 -2.01
N GLN A 244 -12.03 29.94 -1.25
CA GLN A 244 -13.49 29.99 -1.36
C GLN A 244 -13.96 30.41 -2.75
N THR A 245 -13.27 31.34 -3.41
CA THR A 245 -13.61 31.78 -4.77
C THR A 245 -13.40 30.67 -5.79
N ILE A 246 -12.30 29.94 -5.69
CA ILE A 246 -11.95 28.81 -6.59
C ILE A 246 -12.87 27.62 -6.36
N MET A 247 -13.27 27.39 -5.12
CA MET A 247 -14.19 26.33 -4.73
C MET A 247 -15.67 26.72 -4.84
N ALA A 248 -15.97 27.91 -5.36
CA ALA A 248 -17.35 28.37 -5.53
C ALA A 248 -18.14 27.41 -6.44
N GLY A 249 -19.29 26.95 -5.95
CA GLY A 249 -20.13 25.96 -6.65
C GLY A 249 -19.69 24.49 -6.48
N LYS A 250 -18.59 24.22 -5.79
CA LYS A 250 -18.18 22.86 -5.41
C LYS A 250 -18.72 22.50 -4.03
N THR A 251 -18.93 21.20 -3.80
CA THR A 251 -19.37 20.69 -2.50
C THR A 251 -18.18 20.48 -1.55
N TYR A 252 -18.47 20.34 -0.25
CA TYR A 252 -17.44 19.93 0.73
C TYR A 252 -16.76 18.60 0.35
N LEU A 253 -17.49 17.69 -0.28
CA LEU A 253 -16.95 16.43 -0.77
C LEU A 253 -15.94 16.64 -1.91
N ASP A 254 -16.17 17.61 -2.78
CA ASP A 254 -15.23 17.94 -3.86
C ASP A 254 -13.95 18.57 -3.30
N ASP A 255 -14.08 19.43 -2.27
CA ASP A 255 -12.93 19.98 -1.54
C ASP A 255 -12.13 18.88 -0.84
N LEU A 256 -12.81 17.90 -0.24
CA LEU A 256 -12.15 16.76 0.43
C LEU A 256 -11.39 15.87 -0.54
N LYS A 257 -11.91 15.68 -1.77
CA LYS A 257 -11.25 14.88 -2.83
C LYS A 257 -10.05 15.59 -3.42
N ASN A 258 -10.15 16.88 -3.64
CA ASN A 258 -9.12 17.71 -4.23
C ASN A 258 -9.05 19.08 -3.59
N PRO A 259 -8.45 19.19 -2.40
CA PRO A 259 -8.37 20.44 -1.66
C PRO A 259 -7.48 21.50 -2.32
N LEU A 260 -6.72 21.11 -3.36
CA LEU A 260 -5.84 22.02 -4.10
C LEU A 260 -6.53 22.64 -5.33
N GLY A 261 -7.77 22.25 -5.67
CA GLY A 261 -8.61 22.96 -6.63
C GLY A 261 -8.27 22.75 -8.10
N GLY A 262 -7.53 21.67 -8.44
CA GLY A 262 -7.17 21.33 -9.82
C GLY A 262 -8.25 20.53 -10.56
#